data_624d138b6d20077f6ec443f36f99728e
#
_entry.id   624d138b6d20077f6ec443f36f99728e
#
_cell.length_a   1.000
_cell.length_b   1.000
_cell.length_c   1.000
_cell.angle_alpha   90.00
_cell.angle_beta   90.00
_cell.angle_gamma   90.00
#
_symmetry.space_group_name_H-M   'P 1'
#
loop_
_entity.id
_entity.type
_entity.pdbx_description
1 polymer ?
#
loop_
_entity_poly.entity_id
_entity_poly.type
_entity_poly.pdbx_seq_one_letter_code
_entity_poly.pdbx_strand_id
1 'polypeptide(L)'
;MDNAALARKSIAYRKTILTIIKGANAGHTGGSLSCTDILNVLYNQVMNISPETANSPDRDRYVHSKGHSVEALYTVLADKGFFARAELDTLCKAGSHFVGHPTRKVPGIEQNTGALGHGLPVAVGMALAAKKDGRSYRVFTTMGDGELAEGSIWEASMSASHYKLDNLVVIVDRNTLQITGRTEDVMQLDSLEARFAAFGYAVRHVDGNDVAALSDLFAQLPFEPSKPNLVLAHTVKGKGISFIEDKVKWHHHVPTDQEYASAISELELSEQQLRGTHVAAASR
;
A
#
# COMPACT_ATOMS: atom_id res chain seq x y z
N MET A 1 0.82 -17.18 -6.21
CA MET A 1 2.19 -16.80 -6.68
C MET A 1 3.15 -17.17 -5.58
N ASP A 2 4.37 -17.68 -5.88
CA ASP A 2 5.35 -17.97 -4.84
C ASP A 2 6.07 -16.70 -4.34
N ASN A 3 6.67 -16.78 -3.16
CA ASN A 3 7.32 -15.63 -2.51
C ASN A 3 8.48 -15.05 -3.32
N ALA A 4 9.18 -15.89 -4.09
CA ALA A 4 10.27 -15.44 -4.94
C ALA A 4 9.77 -14.64 -6.15
N ALA A 5 8.65 -15.04 -6.74
CA ALA A 5 8.02 -14.26 -7.80
C ALA A 5 7.47 -12.92 -7.27
N LEU A 6 6.91 -12.90 -6.06
CA LEU A 6 6.50 -11.66 -5.40
C LEU A 6 7.70 -10.73 -5.15
N ALA A 7 8.81 -11.25 -4.62
CA ALA A 7 10.01 -10.45 -4.40
C ALA A 7 10.56 -9.81 -5.70
N ARG A 8 10.60 -10.59 -6.79
CA ARG A 8 10.99 -10.05 -8.11
C ARG A 8 10.03 -8.98 -8.61
N LYS A 9 8.70 -9.17 -8.42
CA LYS A 9 7.70 -8.15 -8.77
C LYS A 9 7.90 -6.87 -7.98
N SER A 10 8.19 -6.95 -6.68
CA SER A 10 8.47 -5.77 -5.85
C SER A 10 9.62 -4.93 -6.40
N ILE A 11 10.70 -5.55 -6.88
CA ILE A 11 11.80 -4.84 -7.52
C ILE A 11 11.35 -4.21 -8.84
N ALA A 12 10.62 -4.96 -9.67
CA ALA A 12 10.11 -4.44 -10.94
C ALA A 12 9.16 -3.25 -10.74
N TYR A 13 8.32 -3.31 -9.70
CA TYR A 13 7.42 -2.21 -9.34
C TYR A 13 8.19 -0.97 -8.88
N ARG A 14 9.24 -1.12 -8.05
CA ARG A 14 10.10 0.01 -7.65
C ARG A 14 10.77 0.68 -8.84
N LYS A 15 11.26 -0.09 -9.82
CA LYS A 15 11.81 0.46 -11.07
C LYS A 15 10.74 1.26 -11.84
N THR A 16 9.53 0.73 -11.96
CA THR A 16 8.41 1.40 -12.62
C THR A 16 8.01 2.69 -11.90
N ILE A 17 7.87 2.65 -10.57
CA ILE A 17 7.55 3.83 -9.73
C ILE A 17 8.56 4.95 -9.98
N LEU A 18 9.86 4.65 -9.93
CA LEU A 18 10.90 5.65 -10.20
C LEU A 18 10.81 6.21 -11.62
N THR A 19 10.54 5.35 -12.60
CA THR A 19 10.44 5.76 -14.01
C THR A 19 9.27 6.72 -14.22
N ILE A 20 8.09 6.41 -13.71
CA ILE A 20 6.90 7.26 -13.89
C ILE A 20 7.01 8.58 -13.12
N ILE A 21 7.55 8.58 -11.91
CA ILE A 21 7.83 9.79 -11.13
C ILE A 21 8.84 10.67 -11.87
N LYS A 22 9.93 10.09 -12.38
CA LYS A 22 10.93 10.81 -13.17
C LYS A 22 10.33 11.41 -14.43
N GLY A 23 9.54 10.62 -15.17
CA GLY A 23 8.89 11.04 -16.41
C GLY A 23 7.82 12.12 -16.21
N ALA A 24 7.10 12.08 -15.08
CA ALA A 24 6.12 13.09 -14.69
C ALA A 24 6.75 14.36 -14.12
N ASN A 25 8.01 14.30 -13.69
CA ASN A 25 8.65 15.33 -12.86
C ASN A 25 7.81 15.72 -11.63
N ALA A 26 7.06 14.77 -11.07
CA ALA A 26 6.18 14.91 -9.91
C ALA A 26 5.93 13.55 -9.27
N GLY A 27 5.75 13.51 -7.96
CA GLY A 27 5.35 12.29 -7.23
C GLY A 27 5.91 12.21 -5.82
N HIS A 28 5.48 11.18 -5.09
CA HIS A 28 5.87 10.94 -3.70
C HIS A 28 6.73 9.67 -3.61
N THR A 29 8.00 9.80 -3.96
CA THR A 29 8.93 8.67 -4.13
C THR A 29 9.01 7.79 -2.88
N GLY A 30 9.31 8.37 -1.72
CA GLY A 30 9.55 7.58 -0.50
C GLY A 30 8.32 6.82 -0.02
N GLY A 31 7.14 7.45 -0.07
CA GLY A 31 5.88 6.84 0.35
C GLY A 31 5.38 5.75 -0.60
N SER A 32 5.64 5.88 -1.90
CA SER A 32 5.30 4.88 -2.91
C SER A 32 6.22 3.65 -2.79
N LEU A 33 7.52 3.86 -2.54
CA LEU A 33 8.47 2.75 -2.36
C LEU A 33 8.23 1.97 -1.05
N SER A 34 7.77 2.63 0.05
CA SER A 34 7.54 1.95 1.33
C SER A 34 6.41 0.91 1.26
N CYS A 35 5.29 1.24 0.62
CA CYS A 35 4.10 0.38 0.58
C CYS A 35 4.06 -0.59 -0.62
N THR A 36 5.11 -0.64 -1.44
CA THR A 36 5.16 -1.46 -2.67
C THR A 36 4.92 -2.95 -2.36
N ASP A 37 5.58 -3.51 -1.34
CA ASP A 37 5.47 -4.93 -1.00
C ASP A 37 4.07 -5.27 -0.47
N ILE A 38 3.48 -4.39 0.33
CA ILE A 38 2.10 -4.52 0.83
C ILE A 38 1.13 -4.62 -0.35
N LEU A 39 1.19 -3.66 -1.29
CA LEU A 39 0.31 -3.65 -2.46
C LEU A 39 0.55 -4.86 -3.36
N ASN A 40 1.81 -5.25 -3.55
CA ASN A 40 2.17 -6.43 -4.32
C ASN A 40 1.50 -7.69 -3.78
N VAL A 41 1.65 -7.95 -2.47
CA VAL A 41 1.05 -9.15 -1.83
C VAL A 41 -0.49 -9.07 -1.88
N LEU A 42 -1.08 -7.93 -1.57
CA LEU A 42 -2.54 -7.76 -1.61
C LEU A 42 -3.12 -8.08 -2.99
N TYR A 43 -2.61 -7.48 -4.05
CA TYR A 43 -3.18 -7.63 -5.38
C TYR A 43 -2.79 -8.92 -6.10
N ASN A 44 -1.63 -9.50 -5.79
CA ASN A 44 -1.16 -10.68 -6.49
C ASN A 44 -1.45 -12.00 -5.77
N GLN A 45 -1.84 -11.96 -4.48
CA GLN A 45 -2.04 -13.19 -3.71
C GLN A 45 -3.28 -13.19 -2.81
N VAL A 46 -3.66 -12.05 -2.23
CA VAL A 46 -4.63 -11.99 -1.13
C VAL A 46 -6.03 -11.63 -1.59
N MET A 47 -6.17 -10.58 -2.38
CA MET A 47 -7.48 -10.05 -2.76
C MET A 47 -8.11 -10.81 -3.94
N ASN A 48 -9.41 -11.05 -3.83
CA ASN A 48 -10.23 -11.52 -4.95
C ASN A 48 -10.63 -10.32 -5.82
N ILE A 49 -9.71 -9.89 -6.69
CA ILE A 49 -9.90 -8.77 -7.61
C ILE A 49 -9.06 -8.95 -8.88
N SER A 50 -9.67 -8.74 -10.03
CA SER A 50 -9.01 -8.71 -11.34
C SER A 50 -9.80 -7.81 -12.29
N PRO A 51 -9.27 -7.45 -13.48
CA PRO A 51 -10.03 -6.73 -14.49
C PRO A 51 -11.33 -7.41 -14.86
N GLU A 52 -11.34 -8.74 -14.96
CA GLU A 52 -12.51 -9.57 -15.33
C GLU A 52 -13.58 -9.51 -14.25
N THR A 53 -13.17 -9.42 -12.98
CA THR A 53 -14.06 -9.35 -11.83
C THR A 53 -14.36 -7.93 -11.36
N ALA A 54 -13.83 -6.90 -12.04
CA ALA A 54 -13.92 -5.50 -11.62
C ALA A 54 -15.35 -5.00 -11.36
N ASN A 55 -16.32 -5.56 -12.06
CA ASN A 55 -17.74 -5.24 -11.90
C ASN A 55 -18.51 -6.25 -11.01
N SER A 56 -17.85 -7.30 -10.51
CA SER A 56 -18.50 -8.26 -9.62
C SER A 56 -18.88 -7.61 -8.29
N PRO A 57 -20.11 -7.80 -7.82
CA PRO A 57 -20.51 -7.30 -6.51
C PRO A 57 -19.77 -8.00 -5.35
N ASP A 58 -19.20 -9.19 -5.58
CA ASP A 58 -18.56 -10.03 -4.56
C ASP A 58 -17.03 -9.95 -4.56
N ARG A 59 -16.44 -9.07 -5.41
CA ARG A 59 -15.00 -8.82 -5.37
C ARG A 59 -14.58 -8.08 -4.11
N ASP A 60 -13.36 -8.30 -3.64
CA ASP A 60 -12.78 -7.48 -2.58
C ASP A 60 -12.66 -6.00 -3.01
N ARG A 61 -12.60 -5.10 -2.04
CA ARG A 61 -12.47 -3.65 -2.23
C ARG A 61 -11.17 -3.17 -1.64
N TYR A 62 -10.53 -2.20 -2.31
CA TYR A 62 -9.32 -1.57 -1.81
C TYR A 62 -9.42 -0.05 -1.83
N VAL A 63 -9.19 0.59 -0.69
CA VAL A 63 -9.12 2.03 -0.55
C VAL A 63 -7.70 2.46 -0.20
N HIS A 64 -7.05 3.20 -1.08
CA HIS A 64 -5.70 3.71 -0.86
C HIS A 64 -5.75 5.03 -0.09
N SER A 65 -5.86 4.97 1.26
CA SER A 65 -6.07 6.16 2.10
C SER A 65 -4.91 7.13 2.05
N LYS A 66 -3.64 6.64 2.10
CA LYS A 66 -2.45 7.44 1.85
C LYS A 66 -2.31 7.81 0.36
N GLY A 67 -3.28 8.54 -0.16
CA GLY A 67 -3.46 8.78 -1.60
C GLY A 67 -2.27 9.38 -2.31
N HIS A 68 -1.39 10.08 -1.60
CA HIS A 68 -0.15 10.64 -2.14
C HIS A 68 0.84 9.58 -2.66
N SER A 69 0.76 8.31 -2.23
CA SER A 69 1.60 7.21 -2.75
C SER A 69 0.94 6.43 -3.89
N VAL A 70 0.19 7.13 -4.74
CA VAL A 70 -0.60 6.54 -5.81
C VAL A 70 0.23 5.85 -6.89
N GLU A 71 1.48 6.25 -7.08
CA GLU A 71 2.37 5.68 -8.08
C GLU A 71 2.58 4.17 -7.85
N ALA A 72 2.64 3.75 -6.59
CA ALA A 72 2.68 2.33 -6.24
C ALA A 72 1.39 1.61 -6.64
N LEU A 73 0.23 2.19 -6.35
CA LEU A 73 -1.06 1.61 -6.71
C LEU A 73 -1.24 1.55 -8.22
N TYR A 74 -0.96 2.63 -8.96
CA TYR A 74 -1.04 2.64 -10.42
C TYR A 74 -0.13 1.59 -11.05
N THR A 75 1.09 1.43 -10.54
CA THR A 75 2.03 0.41 -11.02
C THR A 75 1.46 -1.00 -10.86
N VAL A 76 0.89 -1.31 -9.70
CA VAL A 76 0.29 -2.62 -9.43
C VAL A 76 -0.95 -2.85 -10.29
N LEU A 77 -1.83 -1.86 -10.44
CA LEU A 77 -3.04 -1.96 -11.27
C LEU A 77 -2.70 -2.17 -12.75
N ALA A 78 -1.68 -1.49 -13.28
CA ALA A 78 -1.19 -1.70 -14.64
C ALA A 78 -0.68 -3.12 -14.84
N ASP A 79 0.12 -3.66 -13.90
CA ASP A 79 0.63 -5.03 -13.95
C ASP A 79 -0.49 -6.08 -13.85
N LYS A 80 -1.57 -5.77 -13.11
CA LYS A 80 -2.79 -6.59 -13.05
C LYS A 80 -3.65 -6.51 -14.31
N GLY A 81 -3.36 -5.59 -15.24
CA GLY A 81 -4.08 -5.44 -16.49
C GLY A 81 -5.35 -4.60 -16.42
N PHE A 82 -5.56 -3.79 -15.37
CA PHE A 82 -6.71 -2.88 -15.29
C PHE A 82 -6.67 -1.82 -16.38
N PHE A 83 -5.48 -1.47 -16.85
CA PHE A 83 -5.25 -0.55 -17.97
C PHE A 83 -3.87 -0.84 -18.59
N ALA A 84 -3.62 -0.30 -19.78
CA ALA A 84 -2.36 -0.51 -20.48
C ALA A 84 -1.20 0.19 -19.74
N ARG A 85 -0.06 -0.51 -19.58
CA ARG A 85 1.12 0.04 -18.91
C ARG A 85 1.58 1.38 -19.48
N ALA A 86 1.44 1.58 -20.80
CA ALA A 86 1.82 2.83 -21.47
C ALA A 86 1.03 4.05 -20.97
N GLU A 87 -0.15 3.85 -20.37
CA GLU A 87 -0.93 4.96 -19.79
C GLU A 87 -0.23 5.59 -18.57
N LEU A 88 0.64 4.84 -17.87
CA LEU A 88 1.46 5.36 -16.78
C LEU A 88 2.37 6.52 -17.24
N ASP A 89 2.77 6.55 -18.51
CA ASP A 89 3.60 7.63 -19.08
C ASP A 89 2.85 8.97 -19.15
N THR A 90 1.54 8.95 -18.92
CA THR A 90 0.70 10.16 -18.86
C THR A 90 0.53 10.74 -17.46
N LEU A 91 1.19 10.16 -16.45
CA LEU A 91 1.10 10.63 -15.06
C LEU A 91 1.33 12.15 -14.97
N CYS A 92 0.41 12.85 -14.31
CA CYS A 92 0.42 14.31 -14.11
C CYS A 92 0.49 15.15 -15.38
N LYS A 93 0.23 14.59 -16.57
CA LYS A 93 0.16 15.36 -17.82
C LYS A 93 -1.24 15.97 -18.04
N ALA A 94 -1.30 17.09 -18.74
CA ALA A 94 -2.57 17.74 -19.07
C ALA A 94 -3.50 16.78 -19.83
N GLY A 95 -4.76 16.72 -19.39
CA GLY A 95 -5.79 15.83 -19.98
C GLY A 95 -5.74 14.38 -19.51
N SER A 96 -4.73 13.96 -18.74
CA SER A 96 -4.65 12.61 -18.18
C SER A 96 -5.60 12.44 -16.99
N HIS A 97 -6.09 11.21 -16.82
CA HIS A 97 -6.77 10.77 -15.59
C HIS A 97 -5.79 10.27 -14.52
N PHE A 98 -4.53 10.01 -14.90
CA PHE A 98 -3.46 9.60 -13.99
C PHE A 98 -2.85 10.84 -13.33
N VAL A 99 -3.46 11.25 -12.23
CA VAL A 99 -3.03 12.41 -11.43
C VAL A 99 -2.29 11.93 -10.17
N GLY A 100 -1.66 12.84 -9.42
CA GLY A 100 -0.85 12.53 -8.24
C GLY A 100 -1.61 11.94 -7.04
N HIS A 101 -2.89 11.61 -7.17
CA HIS A 101 -3.75 10.98 -6.16
C HIS A 101 -4.77 10.07 -6.85
N PRO A 102 -5.29 9.03 -6.16
CA PRO A 102 -6.29 8.14 -6.74
C PRO A 102 -7.56 8.87 -7.18
N THR A 103 -8.02 8.55 -8.39
CA THR A 103 -9.30 9.03 -8.91
C THR A 103 -10.08 7.85 -9.53
N ARG A 104 -11.38 7.82 -9.28
CA ARG A 104 -12.30 6.80 -9.84
C ARG A 104 -12.39 6.81 -11.37
N LYS A 105 -11.76 7.78 -12.03
CA LYS A 105 -11.60 7.80 -13.49
C LYS A 105 -10.60 6.76 -13.99
N VAL A 106 -9.71 6.29 -13.11
CA VAL A 106 -8.73 5.24 -13.43
C VAL A 106 -9.33 3.88 -13.07
N PRO A 107 -9.36 2.92 -14.02
CA PRO A 107 -9.86 1.58 -13.76
C PRO A 107 -9.16 0.90 -12.57
N GLY A 108 -9.93 0.24 -11.71
CA GLY A 108 -9.42 -0.40 -10.50
C GLY A 108 -9.34 0.49 -9.25
N ILE A 109 -9.64 1.79 -9.38
CA ILE A 109 -9.69 2.72 -8.25
C ILE A 109 -11.12 2.79 -7.68
N GLU A 110 -11.28 2.42 -6.40
CA GLU A 110 -12.58 2.43 -5.71
C GLU A 110 -13.02 3.83 -5.31
N GLN A 111 -12.10 4.67 -4.85
CA GLN A 111 -12.40 5.95 -4.21
C GLN A 111 -11.35 7.00 -4.54
N ASN A 112 -11.80 8.23 -4.74
CA ASN A 112 -10.91 9.39 -4.77
C ASN A 112 -10.34 9.60 -3.36
N THR A 113 -9.03 9.67 -3.23
CA THR A 113 -8.35 9.88 -1.95
C THR A 113 -7.26 10.94 -2.08
N GLY A 114 -6.63 11.31 -0.95
CA GLY A 114 -5.63 12.38 -0.89
C GLY A 114 -5.89 13.33 0.27
N ALA A 115 -7.16 13.60 0.60
CA ALA A 115 -7.52 14.16 1.90
C ALA A 115 -7.31 13.06 2.95
N LEU A 116 -6.18 13.12 3.68
CA LEU A 116 -5.81 12.10 4.66
C LEU A 116 -6.89 11.93 5.74
N GLY A 117 -6.98 10.74 6.32
CA GLY A 117 -7.98 10.42 7.33
C GLY A 117 -9.35 10.00 6.78
N HIS A 118 -9.63 10.17 5.49
CA HIS A 118 -10.96 9.90 4.92
C HIS A 118 -11.09 8.49 4.30
N GLY A 119 -9.98 7.83 3.99
CA GLY A 119 -10.04 6.49 3.40
C GLY A 119 -10.61 5.44 4.34
N LEU A 120 -10.25 5.46 5.62
CA LEU A 120 -10.78 4.53 6.62
C LEU A 120 -12.30 4.67 6.82
N PRO A 121 -12.88 5.86 7.02
CA PRO A 121 -14.34 6.02 7.10
C PRO A 121 -15.08 5.45 5.89
N VAL A 122 -14.56 5.66 4.69
CA VAL A 122 -15.15 5.09 3.46
C VAL A 122 -15.04 3.57 3.46
N ALA A 123 -13.89 3.01 3.82
CA ALA A 123 -13.68 1.56 3.94
C ALA A 123 -14.63 0.93 4.98
N VAL A 124 -14.85 1.59 6.11
CA VAL A 124 -15.83 1.17 7.13
C VAL A 124 -17.25 1.12 6.54
N GLY A 125 -17.66 2.14 5.80
CA GLY A 125 -18.96 2.16 5.10
C GLY A 125 -19.11 1.01 4.12
N MET A 126 -18.09 0.72 3.32
CA MET A 126 -18.08 -0.41 2.38
C MET A 126 -18.14 -1.77 3.09
N ALA A 127 -17.38 -1.95 4.19
CA ALA A 127 -17.39 -3.19 4.96
C ALA A 127 -18.74 -3.43 5.66
N LEU A 128 -19.35 -2.36 6.17
CA LEU A 128 -20.70 -2.41 6.77
C LEU A 128 -21.76 -2.77 5.71
N ALA A 129 -21.66 -2.19 4.51
CA ALA A 129 -22.56 -2.51 3.40
C ALA A 129 -22.48 -4.00 3.05
N ALA A 130 -21.27 -4.58 2.95
CA ALA A 130 -21.11 -6.02 2.73
C ALA A 130 -21.88 -6.86 3.75
N LYS A 131 -21.73 -6.55 5.03
CA LYS A 131 -22.42 -7.29 6.11
C LYS A 131 -23.93 -7.11 6.05
N LYS A 132 -24.44 -5.91 5.75
CA LYS A 132 -25.88 -5.65 5.62
C LYS A 132 -26.51 -6.35 4.42
N ASP A 133 -25.75 -6.45 3.33
CA ASP A 133 -26.18 -7.13 2.09
C ASP A 133 -25.96 -8.65 2.14
N GLY A 134 -25.43 -9.20 3.25
CA GLY A 134 -25.12 -10.63 3.39
C GLY A 134 -24.00 -11.11 2.45
N ARG A 135 -23.09 -10.23 2.06
CA ARG A 135 -21.98 -10.52 1.17
C ARG A 135 -20.68 -10.83 1.95
N SER A 136 -19.82 -11.62 1.34
CA SER A 136 -18.58 -12.10 1.97
C SER A 136 -17.31 -11.35 1.54
N TYR A 137 -17.41 -10.30 0.72
CA TYR A 137 -16.23 -9.55 0.29
C TYR A 137 -15.56 -8.82 1.46
N ARG A 138 -14.26 -8.73 1.35
CA ARG A 138 -13.41 -8.00 2.31
C ARG A 138 -13.11 -6.60 1.78
N VAL A 139 -12.85 -5.69 2.71
CA VAL A 139 -12.41 -4.33 2.40
C VAL A 139 -11.05 -4.11 3.00
N PHE A 140 -10.10 -3.72 2.16
CA PHE A 140 -8.72 -3.41 2.56
C PHE A 140 -8.48 -1.91 2.43
N THR A 141 -7.75 -1.32 3.38
CA THR A 141 -7.28 0.07 3.28
C THR A 141 -5.86 0.18 3.80
N THR A 142 -5.03 0.97 3.10
CA THR A 142 -3.67 1.28 3.55
C THR A 142 -3.58 2.75 3.90
N MET A 143 -3.16 3.03 5.13
CA MET A 143 -2.94 4.37 5.70
C MET A 143 -1.45 4.60 5.94
N GLY A 144 -1.02 5.84 5.94
CA GLY A 144 0.28 6.23 6.49
C GLY A 144 0.21 6.39 8.01
N ASP A 145 1.32 6.21 8.70
CA ASP A 145 1.38 6.44 10.15
C ASP A 145 1.19 7.92 10.52
N GLY A 146 1.73 8.86 9.74
CA GLY A 146 1.45 10.29 9.93
C GLY A 146 -0.01 10.69 9.70
N GLU A 147 -0.76 9.90 8.92
CA GLU A 147 -2.20 10.08 8.69
C GLU A 147 -3.02 9.83 9.95
N LEU A 148 -2.51 9.06 10.91
CA LEU A 148 -3.22 8.70 12.13
C LEU A 148 -3.43 9.87 13.09
N ALA A 149 -2.85 11.05 12.82
CA ALA A 149 -3.17 12.28 13.53
C ALA A 149 -4.56 12.84 13.18
N GLU A 150 -5.20 12.36 12.10
CA GLU A 150 -6.53 12.78 11.68
C GLU A 150 -7.63 12.20 12.60
N GLY A 151 -8.53 13.07 13.11
CA GLY A 151 -9.59 12.65 14.03
C GLY A 151 -10.57 11.62 13.46
N SER A 152 -10.88 11.73 12.15
CA SER A 152 -11.77 10.83 11.44
C SER A 152 -11.32 9.35 11.44
N ILE A 153 -10.02 9.08 11.62
CA ILE A 153 -9.48 7.72 11.79
C ILE A 153 -10.06 7.09 13.08
N TRP A 154 -10.06 7.84 14.16
CA TRP A 154 -10.52 7.36 15.47
C TRP A 154 -12.04 7.23 15.52
N GLU A 155 -12.78 8.16 14.91
CA GLU A 155 -14.23 8.08 14.73
C GLU A 155 -14.65 6.85 13.92
N ALA A 156 -13.96 6.60 12.81
CA ALA A 156 -14.17 5.41 12.00
C ALA A 156 -13.81 4.12 12.74
N SER A 157 -12.77 4.15 13.58
CA SER A 157 -12.36 2.99 14.38
C SER A 157 -13.41 2.60 15.40
N MET A 158 -14.06 3.58 16.05
CA MET A 158 -15.21 3.30 16.94
C MET A 158 -16.34 2.60 16.17
N SER A 159 -16.67 3.09 14.98
CA SER A 159 -17.73 2.51 14.14
C SER A 159 -17.38 1.10 13.68
N ALA A 160 -16.14 0.86 13.25
CA ALA A 160 -15.69 -0.45 12.79
C ALA A 160 -15.85 -1.52 13.88
N SER A 161 -15.48 -1.20 15.10
CA SER A 161 -15.62 -2.10 16.25
C SER A 161 -17.07 -2.29 16.68
N HIS A 162 -17.86 -1.20 16.73
CA HIS A 162 -19.27 -1.26 17.07
C HIS A 162 -20.05 -2.22 16.16
N TYR A 163 -19.79 -2.15 14.85
CA TYR A 163 -20.43 -2.99 13.84
C TYR A 163 -19.72 -4.34 13.63
N LYS A 164 -18.67 -4.65 14.42
CA LYS A 164 -17.94 -5.93 14.37
C LYS A 164 -17.46 -6.28 12.96
N LEU A 165 -16.81 -5.34 12.30
CA LEU A 165 -16.41 -5.46 10.89
C LEU A 165 -15.15 -6.33 10.73
N ASP A 166 -15.26 -7.64 10.95
CA ASP A 166 -14.17 -8.60 10.74
C ASP A 166 -13.80 -8.82 9.27
N ASN A 167 -14.62 -8.30 8.34
CA ASN A 167 -14.33 -8.21 6.92
C ASN A 167 -13.56 -6.92 6.53
N LEU A 168 -13.21 -6.06 7.48
CA LEU A 168 -12.36 -4.88 7.29
C LEU A 168 -10.91 -5.21 7.68
N VAL A 169 -9.97 -4.90 6.80
CA VAL A 169 -8.53 -5.04 7.03
C VAL A 169 -7.86 -3.68 6.85
N VAL A 170 -7.39 -3.13 7.94
CA VAL A 170 -6.70 -1.85 8.00
C VAL A 170 -5.20 -2.10 8.09
N ILE A 171 -4.43 -1.52 7.18
CA ILE A 171 -2.98 -1.67 7.15
C ILE A 171 -2.37 -0.28 7.37
N VAL A 172 -1.50 -0.17 8.37
CA VAL A 172 -0.70 1.03 8.61
C VAL A 172 0.69 0.80 8.03
N ASP A 173 1.04 1.58 7.01
CA ASP A 173 2.42 1.69 6.51
C ASP A 173 3.22 2.49 7.54
N ARG A 174 3.77 1.76 8.54
CA ARG A 174 4.50 2.31 9.68
C ARG A 174 5.95 2.56 9.29
N ASN A 175 6.20 3.58 8.47
CA ASN A 175 7.53 3.95 8.00
C ASN A 175 8.21 5.03 8.88
N THR A 176 7.56 5.50 9.92
CA THR A 176 8.03 6.45 10.95
C THR A 176 8.37 7.86 10.47
N LEU A 177 8.09 8.20 9.20
CA LEU A 177 8.42 9.50 8.63
C LEU A 177 7.22 10.17 7.97
N GLN A 178 7.03 11.45 8.25
CA GLN A 178 6.12 12.33 7.53
C GLN A 178 6.89 13.50 6.89
N ILE A 179 6.16 14.49 6.30
CA ILE A 179 6.78 15.56 5.50
C ILE A 179 7.86 16.32 6.26
N THR A 180 7.65 16.59 7.56
CA THR A 180 8.46 17.50 8.35
C THR A 180 9.44 16.81 9.30
N GLY A 181 9.37 15.48 9.44
CA GLY A 181 10.24 14.77 10.36
C GLY A 181 9.75 13.37 10.75
N ARG A 182 10.28 12.86 11.83
CA ARG A 182 9.80 11.62 12.44
C ARG A 182 8.37 11.79 12.95
N THR A 183 7.54 10.77 12.74
CA THR A 183 6.14 10.80 13.18
C THR A 183 6.01 11.09 14.67
N GLU A 184 6.88 10.48 15.50
CA GLU A 184 6.86 10.67 16.95
C GLU A 184 7.34 12.06 17.40
N ASP A 185 8.16 12.74 16.59
CA ASP A 185 8.62 14.11 16.90
C ASP A 185 7.61 15.17 16.47
N VAL A 186 6.81 14.88 15.43
CA VAL A 186 5.82 15.83 14.88
C VAL A 186 4.50 15.74 15.64
N MET A 187 3.97 14.53 15.82
CA MET A 187 2.76 14.25 16.59
C MET A 187 2.86 12.82 17.14
N GLN A 188 3.26 12.72 18.39
CA GLN A 188 3.50 11.44 19.05
C GLN A 188 2.22 10.61 19.14
N LEU A 189 2.29 9.38 18.66
CA LEU A 189 1.20 8.43 18.66
C LEU A 189 1.35 7.32 19.70
N ASP A 190 2.49 7.26 20.38
CA ASP A 190 2.83 6.21 21.36
C ASP A 190 2.61 4.79 20.81
N SER A 191 2.06 3.89 21.64
CA SER A 191 1.71 2.54 21.21
C SER A 191 0.46 2.54 20.33
N LEU A 192 0.64 2.44 19.01
CA LEU A 192 -0.46 2.25 18.07
C LEU A 192 -1.22 0.95 18.36
N GLU A 193 -0.51 -0.11 18.75
CA GLU A 193 -1.14 -1.37 19.16
C GLU A 193 -2.12 -1.15 20.31
N ALA A 194 -1.70 -0.51 21.40
CA ALA A 194 -2.56 -0.25 22.54
C ALA A 194 -3.77 0.62 22.18
N ARG A 195 -3.57 1.65 21.32
CA ARG A 195 -4.66 2.52 20.88
C ARG A 195 -5.72 1.76 20.10
N PHE A 196 -5.33 1.02 19.05
CA PHE A 196 -6.29 0.27 18.24
C PHE A 196 -6.89 -0.93 19.00
N ALA A 197 -6.14 -1.58 19.87
CA ALA A 197 -6.68 -2.61 20.74
C ALA A 197 -7.75 -2.04 21.69
N ALA A 198 -7.58 -0.83 22.22
CA ALA A 198 -8.59 -0.14 23.02
C ALA A 198 -9.86 0.18 22.22
N PHE A 199 -9.75 0.39 20.90
CA PHE A 199 -10.90 0.48 20.00
C PHE A 199 -11.49 -0.90 19.62
N GLY A 200 -10.93 -2.02 20.09
CA GLY A 200 -11.47 -3.36 19.84
C GLY A 200 -10.96 -4.06 18.58
N TYR A 201 -9.88 -3.59 17.97
CA TYR A 201 -9.25 -4.25 16.82
C TYR A 201 -8.45 -5.49 17.24
N ALA A 202 -8.39 -6.48 16.34
CA ALA A 202 -7.39 -7.55 16.39
C ALA A 202 -6.11 -7.03 15.70
N VAL A 203 -5.08 -6.73 16.49
CA VAL A 203 -3.84 -6.11 16.02
C VAL A 203 -2.77 -7.17 15.78
N ARG A 204 -2.05 -7.05 14.65
CA ARG A 204 -0.87 -7.86 14.34
C ARG A 204 0.23 -6.98 13.77
N HIS A 205 1.47 -7.35 14.05
CA HIS A 205 2.68 -6.72 13.53
C HIS A 205 3.30 -7.59 12.45
N VAL A 206 3.92 -6.95 11.45
CA VAL A 206 4.66 -7.64 10.39
C VAL A 206 5.78 -6.74 9.86
N ASP A 207 6.86 -7.35 9.36
CA ASP A 207 7.79 -6.65 8.47
C ASP A 207 7.05 -6.37 7.16
N GLY A 208 6.68 -5.10 6.92
CA GLY A 208 5.93 -4.66 5.75
C GLY A 208 6.74 -4.65 4.46
N ASN A 209 8.03 -4.96 4.52
CA ASN A 209 8.89 -5.12 3.35
C ASN A 209 9.35 -6.59 3.13
N ASP A 210 8.83 -7.54 3.90
CA ASP A 210 8.99 -8.97 3.67
C ASP A 210 7.70 -9.55 3.07
N VAL A 211 7.74 -9.91 1.78
CA VAL A 211 6.59 -10.45 1.06
C VAL A 211 6.15 -11.82 1.60
N ALA A 212 7.06 -12.62 2.16
CA ALA A 212 6.72 -13.91 2.75
C ALA A 212 5.97 -13.72 4.07
N ALA A 213 6.49 -12.87 4.95
CA ALA A 213 5.85 -12.53 6.22
C ALA A 213 4.46 -11.91 6.00
N LEU A 214 4.32 -11.01 5.02
CA LEU A 214 3.02 -10.45 4.63
C LEU A 214 2.05 -11.52 4.14
N SER A 215 2.50 -12.44 3.27
CA SER A 215 1.68 -13.53 2.74
C SER A 215 1.17 -14.45 3.86
N ASP A 216 2.06 -14.84 4.76
CA ASP A 216 1.74 -15.72 5.90
C ASP A 216 0.77 -15.03 6.87
N LEU A 217 0.94 -13.74 7.11
CA LEU A 217 0.03 -12.99 7.96
C LEU A 217 -1.36 -12.85 7.35
N PHE A 218 -1.46 -12.44 6.09
CA PHE A 218 -2.76 -12.27 5.44
C PHE A 218 -3.53 -13.58 5.21
N ALA A 219 -2.85 -14.73 5.20
CA ALA A 219 -3.50 -16.04 5.16
C ALA A 219 -4.30 -16.36 6.45
N GLN A 220 -4.05 -15.61 7.54
CA GLN A 220 -4.74 -15.80 8.83
C GLN A 220 -6.00 -14.96 9.00
N LEU A 221 -6.39 -14.18 7.98
CA LEU A 221 -7.58 -13.31 8.04
C LEU A 221 -8.90 -14.09 8.05
N PRO A 222 -9.91 -13.70 8.87
CA PRO A 222 -9.82 -12.65 9.87
C PRO A 222 -9.03 -13.11 11.10
N PHE A 223 -8.27 -12.23 11.74
CA PHE A 223 -7.44 -12.58 12.90
C PHE A 223 -8.27 -13.03 14.09
N GLU A 224 -9.40 -12.39 14.32
CA GLU A 224 -10.36 -12.72 15.35
C GLU A 224 -11.79 -12.48 14.85
N PRO A 225 -12.72 -13.41 15.08
CA PRO A 225 -14.12 -13.22 14.69
C PRO A 225 -14.72 -11.98 15.35
N SER A 226 -15.53 -11.25 14.61
CA SER A 226 -16.24 -10.06 15.09
C SER A 226 -15.35 -8.87 15.51
N LYS A 227 -14.06 -8.87 15.14
CA LYS A 227 -13.17 -7.74 15.35
C LYS A 227 -12.62 -7.23 14.02
N PRO A 228 -12.55 -5.91 13.78
CA PRO A 228 -11.81 -5.40 12.65
C PRO A 228 -10.33 -5.75 12.77
N ASN A 229 -9.68 -5.98 11.63
CA ASN A 229 -8.28 -6.40 11.57
C ASN A 229 -7.38 -5.19 11.41
N LEU A 230 -6.33 -5.07 12.21
CA LEU A 230 -5.28 -4.08 12.04
C LEU A 230 -3.93 -4.76 11.82
N VAL A 231 -3.24 -4.36 10.77
CA VAL A 231 -1.85 -4.74 10.47
C VAL A 231 -0.96 -3.52 10.64
N LEU A 232 -0.07 -3.57 11.62
CA LEU A 232 1.03 -2.62 11.76
C LEU A 232 2.21 -3.15 10.93
N ALA A 233 2.27 -2.69 9.68
CA ALA A 233 3.31 -3.09 8.75
C ALA A 233 4.52 -2.15 8.93
N HIS A 234 5.56 -2.66 9.60
CA HIS A 234 6.81 -1.94 9.79
C HIS A 234 7.57 -1.90 8.47
N THR A 235 7.68 -0.72 7.88
CA THR A 235 8.30 -0.49 6.58
C THR A 235 9.45 0.50 6.69
N VAL A 236 10.25 0.55 5.64
CA VAL A 236 11.27 1.58 5.46
C VAL A 236 10.81 2.54 4.39
N LYS A 237 10.67 3.83 4.72
CA LYS A 237 10.37 4.85 3.71
C LYS A 237 11.47 4.88 2.66
N GLY A 238 11.09 4.74 1.39
CA GLY A 238 12.09 4.69 0.31
C GLY A 238 12.76 3.34 0.10
N LYS A 239 12.15 2.25 0.58
CA LYS A 239 12.69 0.87 0.56
C LYS A 239 13.27 0.43 -0.79
N GLY A 240 14.46 -0.15 -0.73
CA GLY A 240 15.17 -0.76 -1.86
C GLY A 240 16.24 0.12 -2.50
N ILE A 241 16.43 1.36 -2.01
CA ILE A 241 17.44 2.28 -2.54
C ILE A 241 18.16 2.95 -1.38
N SER A 242 19.43 2.62 -1.20
CA SER A 242 20.22 2.92 0.00
C SER A 242 20.24 4.42 0.38
N PHE A 243 20.37 5.30 -0.59
CA PHE A 243 20.42 6.74 -0.35
C PHE A 243 19.03 7.40 -0.20
N ILE A 244 17.94 6.66 -0.46
CA ILE A 244 16.54 7.09 -0.26
C ILE A 244 16.02 6.60 1.09
N GLU A 245 16.40 5.40 1.52
CA GLU A 245 15.88 4.77 2.73
C GLU A 245 16.01 5.66 3.95
N ASP A 246 14.91 5.80 4.70
CA ASP A 246 14.79 6.55 5.95
C ASP A 246 15.22 8.03 5.84
N LYS A 247 14.91 8.69 4.72
CA LYS A 247 15.21 10.12 4.49
C LYS A 247 13.95 10.93 4.31
N VAL A 248 13.72 11.91 5.18
CA VAL A 248 12.58 12.84 5.13
C VAL A 248 12.47 13.56 3.78
N LYS A 249 13.62 14.01 3.23
CA LYS A 249 13.68 14.73 1.95
C LYS A 249 12.98 13.99 0.81
N TRP A 250 12.91 12.66 0.85
CA TRP A 250 12.31 11.82 -0.18
C TRP A 250 10.78 11.64 -0.04
N HIS A 251 10.15 12.36 0.88
CA HIS A 251 8.68 12.35 0.95
C HIS A 251 8.05 12.81 -0.37
N HIS A 252 8.47 13.97 -0.87
CA HIS A 252 8.02 14.56 -2.13
C HIS A 252 9.23 15.09 -2.94
N HIS A 253 10.06 14.17 -3.40
CA HIS A 253 11.26 14.48 -4.16
C HIS A 253 11.30 13.64 -5.44
N VAL A 254 11.57 14.31 -6.56
CA VAL A 254 11.78 13.67 -7.86
C VAL A 254 13.28 13.43 -8.03
N PRO A 255 13.72 12.21 -8.36
CA PRO A 255 15.14 11.94 -8.54
C PRO A 255 15.72 12.76 -9.70
N THR A 256 16.93 13.32 -9.52
CA THR A 256 17.75 13.85 -10.61
C THR A 256 18.14 12.71 -11.57
N ASP A 257 18.72 13.03 -12.74
CA ASP A 257 19.17 11.98 -13.69
C ASP A 257 20.21 11.04 -13.05
N GLN A 258 21.13 11.59 -12.27
CA GLN A 258 22.15 10.82 -11.57
C GLN A 258 21.55 9.96 -10.46
N GLU A 259 20.67 10.52 -9.63
CA GLU A 259 19.96 9.77 -8.56
C GLU A 259 19.11 8.65 -9.19
N TYR A 260 18.41 8.90 -10.30
CA TYR A 260 17.63 7.90 -11.00
C TYR A 260 18.52 6.75 -11.52
N ALA A 261 19.62 7.06 -12.21
CA ALA A 261 20.54 6.05 -12.73
C ALA A 261 21.13 5.18 -11.60
N SER A 262 21.52 5.82 -10.48
CA SER A 262 22.03 5.11 -9.30
C SER A 262 20.98 4.20 -8.67
N ALA A 263 19.74 4.68 -8.53
CA ALA A 263 18.64 3.90 -7.95
C ALA A 263 18.29 2.68 -8.82
N ILE A 264 18.25 2.84 -10.15
CA ILE A 264 18.02 1.72 -11.07
C ILE A 264 19.13 0.69 -10.96
N SER A 265 20.40 1.12 -10.89
CA SER A 265 21.54 0.20 -10.72
C SER A 265 21.47 -0.61 -9.42
N GLU A 266 21.10 0.00 -8.28
CA GLU A 266 20.89 -0.72 -7.02
C GLU A 266 19.79 -1.78 -7.12
N LEU A 267 18.68 -1.44 -7.78
CA LEU A 267 17.56 -2.36 -7.98
C LEU A 267 17.91 -3.51 -8.95
N GLU A 268 18.77 -3.26 -9.95
CA GLU A 268 19.28 -4.30 -10.85
C GLU A 268 20.20 -5.28 -10.14
N LEU A 269 21.09 -4.78 -9.27
CA LEU A 269 21.93 -5.62 -8.44
C LEU A 269 21.09 -6.50 -7.48
N SER A 270 20.07 -5.92 -6.85
CA SER A 270 19.14 -6.68 -6.00
C SER A 270 18.40 -7.77 -6.78
N GLU A 271 17.98 -7.50 -8.01
CA GLU A 271 17.35 -8.50 -8.89
C GLU A 271 18.30 -9.64 -9.24
N GLN A 272 19.57 -9.33 -9.55
CA GLN A 272 20.59 -10.34 -9.83
C GLN A 272 20.86 -11.24 -8.62
N GLN A 273 20.95 -10.67 -7.41
CA GLN A 273 21.12 -11.43 -6.18
C GLN A 273 19.97 -12.40 -5.93
N LEU A 274 18.72 -11.96 -6.13
CA LEU A 274 17.55 -12.84 -6.00
C LEU A 274 17.57 -14.00 -7.04
N ARG A 275 18.06 -13.77 -8.24
CA ARG A 275 18.21 -14.83 -9.24
C ARG A 275 19.29 -15.84 -8.86
N GLY A 276 20.44 -15.37 -8.32
CA GLY A 276 21.55 -16.21 -7.90
C GLY A 276 21.22 -17.13 -6.73
N THR A 277 20.48 -16.65 -5.74
CA THR A 277 20.03 -17.45 -4.59
C THR A 277 19.08 -18.59 -4.99
N HIS A 278 18.26 -18.40 -6.02
CA HIS A 278 17.36 -19.45 -6.51
C HIS A 278 18.07 -20.56 -7.27
N VAL A 279 19.09 -20.25 -8.05
CA VAL A 279 19.88 -21.28 -8.75
C VAL A 279 20.62 -22.16 -7.75
N ALA A 280 21.16 -21.58 -6.68
CA ALA A 280 21.84 -22.32 -5.62
C ALA A 280 20.90 -23.20 -4.76
N ALA A 281 19.62 -22.81 -4.60
CA ALA A 281 18.62 -23.57 -3.84
C ALA A 281 18.00 -24.71 -4.68
N ALA A 282 17.91 -24.55 -5.99
CA ALA A 282 17.38 -25.59 -6.90
C ALA A 282 18.41 -26.67 -7.26
N SER A 283 19.69 -26.46 -6.91
CA SER A 283 20.80 -27.41 -7.16
C SER A 283 21.21 -28.21 -5.92
N ARG A 284 20.44 -28.14 -4.84
CA ARG A 284 20.53 -28.97 -3.62
C ARG A 284 19.30 -29.88 -3.50
#